data_aac49cff44f85b58d3b72f5e33ca26a9
#
_entry.id   aac49cff44f85b58d3b72f5e33ca26a9
#
_cell.length_a   1.000
_cell.length_b   1.000
_cell.length_c   1.000
_cell.angle_alpha   90.00
_cell.angle_beta   90.00
_cell.angle_gamma   90.00
#
_symmetry.space_group_name_H-M   'P 1'
#
loop_
_entity.id
_entity.type
_entity.pdbx_description
1 polymer ?
#
loop_
_entity_poly.entity_id
_entity_poly.type
_entity_poly.pdbx_seq_one_letter_code
_entity_poly.pdbx_strand_id
1 'polypeptide(L)'
;MKRRPSLELLDSDAGTPREVAGSLRDLQMFNEWFGGVRCTEKLVRRALSRNHNPSPSLLEVAAGAGFVPTKIRERLSPKIKLRIALLDRSRTHLNGSDRAVTGDALALPFADASFDLVSCNLFVHHLAPEELQQFAREALRVSRVAFLINDLVRDPLHLALTYAGFPLYRSRITRNDAPASVRQAYTPDELHDLLQPVAAGPIQISRHYLYRVGIIAWKV
;
A
#
# COMPACT_ATOMS: atom_id res chain seq x y z
N MET A 1 18.75 -11.25 -5.12
CA MET A 1 17.94 -11.41 -6.36
C MET A 1 17.80 -10.05 -7.03
N LYS A 2 18.05 -9.91 -8.35
CA LYS A 2 17.84 -8.64 -9.07
C LYS A 2 16.35 -8.33 -9.20
N ARG A 3 15.98 -7.04 -9.12
CA ARG A 3 14.63 -6.57 -9.39
C ARG A 3 14.26 -6.81 -10.85
N ARG A 4 13.04 -7.32 -11.10
CA ARG A 4 12.52 -7.59 -12.44
C ARG A 4 11.10 -7.03 -12.56
N PRO A 5 10.95 -5.79 -13.03
CA PRO A 5 9.63 -5.21 -13.28
C PRO A 5 8.87 -6.04 -14.33
N SER A 6 7.58 -6.21 -14.11
CA SER A 6 6.66 -6.89 -15.00
C SER A 6 5.26 -6.30 -14.85
N LEU A 7 4.46 -6.33 -15.91
CA LEU A 7 3.05 -5.96 -15.81
C LEU A 7 2.29 -7.07 -15.08
N GLU A 8 1.46 -6.68 -14.13
CA GLU A 8 0.52 -7.57 -13.47
C GLU A 8 -0.81 -7.59 -14.22
N LEU A 9 -1.43 -8.76 -14.29
CA LEU A 9 -2.69 -8.93 -15.02
C LEU A 9 -3.83 -8.16 -14.37
N LEU A 10 -3.80 -8.02 -13.05
CA LEU A 10 -4.82 -7.27 -12.30
C LEU A 10 -4.78 -5.77 -12.62
N ASP A 11 -3.59 -5.19 -12.85
CA ASP A 11 -3.43 -3.77 -13.17
C ASP A 11 -4.08 -3.35 -14.50
N SER A 12 -4.21 -4.30 -15.41
CA SER A 12 -4.82 -4.10 -16.73
C SER A 12 -6.23 -4.67 -16.84
N ASP A 13 -6.82 -5.11 -15.73
CA ASP A 13 -8.08 -5.88 -15.70
C ASP A 13 -8.07 -7.05 -16.73
N ALA A 14 -6.91 -7.67 -16.94
CA ALA A 14 -6.70 -8.70 -17.93
C ALA A 14 -7.29 -10.06 -17.50
N GLY A 15 -8.61 -10.14 -17.45
CA GLY A 15 -9.31 -11.38 -17.11
C GLY A 15 -10.82 -11.23 -17.16
N THR A 16 -11.51 -12.35 -16.94
CA THR A 16 -12.96 -12.32 -16.76
C THR A 16 -13.32 -11.65 -15.43
N PRO A 17 -14.52 -11.05 -15.29
CA PRO A 17 -14.97 -10.46 -14.03
C PRO A 17 -14.86 -11.43 -12.82
N ARG A 18 -15.04 -12.75 -13.07
CA ARG A 18 -14.90 -13.78 -12.05
C ARG A 18 -13.45 -13.96 -11.60
N GLU A 19 -12.50 -13.90 -12.52
CA GLU A 19 -11.06 -14.01 -12.22
C GLU A 19 -10.56 -12.78 -11.47
N VAL A 20 -10.95 -11.57 -11.90
CA VAL A 20 -10.64 -10.32 -11.19
C VAL A 20 -11.20 -10.35 -9.77
N ALA A 21 -12.49 -10.69 -9.60
CA ALA A 21 -13.09 -10.82 -8.27
C ALA A 21 -12.42 -11.93 -7.42
N GLY A 22 -11.94 -12.99 -8.04
CA GLY A 22 -11.14 -14.03 -7.38
C GLY A 22 -9.81 -13.50 -6.87
N SER A 23 -9.09 -12.75 -7.70
CA SER A 23 -7.81 -12.14 -7.34
C SER A 23 -7.95 -11.11 -6.22
N LEU A 24 -8.96 -10.26 -6.28
CA LEU A 24 -9.23 -9.30 -5.19
C LEU A 24 -9.52 -10.01 -3.85
N ARG A 25 -10.23 -11.15 -3.88
CA ARG A 25 -10.43 -11.97 -2.67
C ARG A 25 -9.15 -12.61 -2.15
N ASP A 26 -8.27 -13.05 -3.04
CA ASP A 26 -6.95 -13.56 -2.66
C ASP A 26 -6.11 -12.46 -2.02
N LEU A 27 -6.11 -11.23 -2.56
CA LEU A 27 -5.42 -10.07 -1.96
C LEU A 27 -5.98 -9.73 -0.57
N GLN A 28 -7.30 -9.80 -0.36
CA GLN A 28 -7.90 -9.61 0.96
C GLN A 28 -7.41 -10.68 1.95
N MET A 29 -7.39 -11.96 1.54
CA MET A 29 -6.86 -13.05 2.34
C MET A 29 -5.38 -12.83 2.70
N PHE A 30 -4.54 -12.41 1.73
CA PHE A 30 -3.13 -12.13 1.98
C PHE A 30 -2.93 -10.97 2.97
N ASN A 31 -3.73 -9.93 2.86
CA ASN A 31 -3.67 -8.81 3.79
C ASN A 31 -4.13 -9.18 5.20
N GLU A 32 -5.12 -10.06 5.33
CA GLU A 32 -5.61 -10.52 6.64
C GLU A 32 -4.65 -11.53 7.29
N TRP A 33 -4.25 -12.57 6.55
CA TRP A 33 -3.50 -13.70 7.12
C TRP A 33 -1.99 -13.49 7.14
N PHE A 34 -1.45 -12.78 6.14
CA PHE A 34 0.00 -12.61 5.98
C PHE A 34 0.47 -11.20 6.39
N GLY A 35 -0.22 -10.63 7.38
CA GLY A 35 0.26 -9.50 8.14
C GLY A 35 0.08 -8.12 7.52
N GLY A 36 -0.60 -7.98 6.36
CA GLY A 36 -0.84 -6.69 5.72
C GLY A 36 -1.59 -5.71 6.60
N VAL A 37 -2.78 -6.13 7.08
CA VAL A 37 -3.57 -5.31 8.01
C VAL A 37 -2.80 -4.97 9.29
N ARG A 38 -2.09 -5.96 9.88
CA ARG A 38 -1.31 -5.73 11.12
C ARG A 38 -0.13 -4.78 10.90
N CYS A 39 0.54 -4.87 9.76
CA CYS A 39 1.63 -3.96 9.40
C CYS A 39 1.09 -2.52 9.37
N THR A 40 0.09 -2.27 8.52
CA THR A 40 -0.47 -0.92 8.37
C THR A 40 -1.08 -0.40 9.68
N GLU A 41 -1.75 -1.24 10.48
CA GLU A 41 -2.24 -0.85 11.79
C GLU A 41 -1.12 -0.33 12.70
N LYS A 42 0.02 -1.04 12.76
CA LYS A 42 1.17 -0.61 13.56
C LYS A 42 1.74 0.72 13.08
N LEU A 43 1.86 0.91 11.76
CA LEU A 43 2.35 2.16 11.18
C LEU A 43 1.40 3.31 11.52
N VAL A 44 0.09 3.13 11.32
CA VAL A 44 -0.93 4.14 11.63
C VAL A 44 -0.92 4.50 13.12
N ARG A 45 -0.92 3.51 14.02
CA ARG A 45 -0.84 3.77 15.48
C ARG A 45 0.43 4.53 15.86
N ARG A 46 1.57 4.16 15.25
CA ARG A 46 2.85 4.85 15.49
C ARG A 46 2.82 6.29 14.98
N ALA A 47 2.26 6.52 13.80
CA ALA A 47 2.14 7.87 13.25
C ALA A 47 1.16 8.72 14.07
N LEU A 48 0.01 8.17 14.47
CA LEU A 48 -0.99 8.85 15.28
C LEU A 48 -0.51 9.17 16.72
N SER A 49 0.52 8.48 17.25
CA SER A 49 1.08 8.84 18.55
C SER A 49 1.76 10.22 18.56
N ARG A 50 2.03 10.79 17.39
CA ARG A 50 2.53 12.18 17.22
C ARG A 50 1.45 13.15 16.72
N ASN A 51 0.22 12.68 16.57
CA ASN A 51 -0.89 13.48 16.08
C ASN A 51 -1.92 13.69 17.21
N HIS A 52 -2.18 14.93 17.55
CA HIS A 52 -3.16 15.28 18.59
C HIS A 52 -4.59 15.51 18.05
N ASN A 53 -4.82 15.26 16.74
CA ASN A 53 -6.14 15.37 16.14
C ASN A 53 -7.06 14.24 16.66
N PRO A 54 -8.20 14.55 17.31
CA PRO A 54 -9.11 13.54 17.84
C PRO A 54 -9.86 12.77 16.72
N SER A 55 -9.88 13.31 15.51
CA SER A 55 -10.51 12.70 14.34
C SER A 55 -9.57 12.76 13.12
N PRO A 56 -8.46 11.99 13.14
CA PRO A 56 -7.45 12.05 12.11
C PRO A 56 -7.99 11.57 10.75
N SER A 57 -7.39 12.09 9.69
CA SER A 57 -7.69 11.74 8.30
C SER A 57 -6.57 10.92 7.67
N LEU A 58 -6.95 9.88 6.94
CA LEU A 58 -6.07 9.01 6.18
C LEU A 58 -6.49 9.01 4.71
N LEU A 59 -5.56 9.32 3.82
CA LEU A 59 -5.70 9.04 2.39
C LEU A 59 -5.02 7.70 2.09
N GLU A 60 -5.76 6.75 1.57
CA GLU A 60 -5.19 5.52 0.99
C GLU A 60 -5.05 5.68 -0.51
N VAL A 61 -3.83 5.55 -1.02
CA VAL A 61 -3.50 5.62 -2.46
C VAL A 61 -3.32 4.23 -3.03
N ALA A 62 -3.76 4.02 -4.26
CA ALA A 62 -3.92 2.70 -4.90
C ALA A 62 -4.78 1.78 -4.02
N ALA A 63 -5.92 2.33 -3.59
CA ALA A 63 -6.73 1.77 -2.51
C ALA A 63 -7.48 0.50 -2.90
N GLY A 64 -7.66 0.25 -4.21
CA GLY A 64 -8.56 -0.80 -4.66
C GLY A 64 -9.93 -0.66 -4.00
N ALA A 65 -10.45 -1.75 -3.44
CA ALA A 65 -11.71 -1.76 -2.71
C ALA A 65 -11.64 -1.17 -1.27
N GLY A 66 -10.52 -0.60 -0.86
CA GLY A 66 -10.35 -0.01 0.48
C GLY A 66 -10.37 -1.02 1.63
N PHE A 67 -10.05 -2.28 1.39
CA PHE A 67 -10.12 -3.33 2.42
C PHE A 67 -9.23 -3.04 3.62
N VAL A 68 -7.93 -2.75 3.40
CA VAL A 68 -6.96 -2.53 4.49
C VAL A 68 -7.35 -1.31 5.33
N PRO A 69 -7.56 -0.10 4.77
CA PRO A 69 -7.92 1.07 5.58
C PRO A 69 -9.25 0.90 6.32
N THR A 70 -10.23 0.19 5.74
CA THR A 70 -11.49 -0.13 6.42
C THR A 70 -11.25 -1.01 7.65
N LYS A 71 -10.45 -2.07 7.52
CA LYS A 71 -10.09 -2.93 8.67
C LYS A 71 -9.35 -2.16 9.75
N ILE A 72 -8.49 -1.21 9.38
CA ILE A 72 -7.78 -0.36 10.34
C ILE A 72 -8.76 0.54 11.09
N ARG A 73 -9.69 1.18 10.38
CA ARG A 73 -10.74 1.99 11.02
C ARG A 73 -11.54 1.18 12.04
N GLU A 74 -11.96 -0.03 11.68
CA GLU A 74 -12.67 -0.94 12.59
C GLU A 74 -11.85 -1.25 13.85
N ARG A 75 -10.56 -1.58 13.70
CA ARG A 75 -9.66 -1.93 14.81
C ARG A 75 -9.26 -0.75 15.70
N LEU A 76 -9.30 0.47 15.18
CA LEU A 76 -9.03 1.68 15.95
C LEU A 76 -10.27 2.19 16.71
N SER A 77 -11.48 1.88 16.21
CA SER A 77 -12.74 2.26 16.86
C SER A 77 -12.93 1.49 18.18
N PRO A 78 -13.55 2.09 19.22
CA PRO A 78 -14.11 3.44 19.27
C PRO A 78 -13.08 4.51 19.71
N LYS A 79 -11.84 4.15 20.02
CA LYS A 79 -10.85 5.05 20.59
C LYS A 79 -10.43 6.17 19.64
N ILE A 80 -10.38 5.91 18.34
CA ILE A 80 -9.93 6.86 17.31
C ILE A 80 -10.96 6.86 16.17
N LYS A 81 -11.51 8.04 15.86
CA LYS A 81 -12.45 8.23 14.74
C LYS A 81 -11.68 8.50 13.44
N LEU A 82 -11.05 7.47 12.88
CA LEU A 82 -10.29 7.61 11.63
C LEU A 82 -11.22 7.91 10.45
N ARG A 83 -11.01 9.04 9.79
CA ARG A 83 -11.68 9.42 8.54
C ARG A 83 -10.83 8.94 7.37
N ILE A 84 -11.42 8.18 6.45
CA ILE A 84 -10.71 7.58 5.31
C ILE A 84 -11.19 8.21 4.03
N ALA A 85 -10.26 8.56 3.15
CA ALA A 85 -10.47 8.82 1.74
C ALA A 85 -9.69 7.79 0.93
N LEU A 86 -10.23 7.36 -0.20
CA LEU A 86 -9.64 6.37 -1.09
C LEU A 86 -9.28 7.04 -2.41
N LEU A 87 -8.10 6.77 -2.95
CA LEU A 87 -7.72 7.15 -4.30
C LEU A 87 -7.23 5.93 -5.05
N ASP A 88 -7.74 5.73 -6.25
CA ASP A 88 -7.26 4.70 -7.17
C ASP A 88 -7.34 5.21 -8.61
N ARG A 89 -6.49 4.70 -9.49
CA ARG A 89 -6.55 5.02 -10.91
C ARG A 89 -7.76 4.38 -11.59
N SER A 90 -8.13 3.18 -11.13
CA SER A 90 -9.27 2.43 -11.66
C SER A 90 -10.54 2.71 -10.86
N ARG A 91 -11.52 3.34 -11.50
CA ARG A 91 -12.83 3.57 -10.89
C ARG A 91 -13.57 2.27 -10.56
N THR A 92 -13.33 1.22 -11.34
CA THR A 92 -13.95 -0.10 -11.16
C THR A 92 -13.57 -0.75 -9.84
N HIS A 93 -12.40 -0.43 -9.30
CA HIS A 93 -11.92 -0.98 -8.03
C HIS A 93 -12.53 -0.28 -6.81
N LEU A 94 -12.98 0.97 -6.94
CA LEU A 94 -13.41 1.81 -5.81
C LEU A 94 -14.83 1.51 -5.26
N ASN A 95 -15.54 0.53 -5.80
CA ASN A 95 -16.85 0.03 -5.31
C ASN A 95 -17.88 1.11 -4.90
N GLY A 96 -17.88 2.28 -5.57
CA GLY A 96 -18.88 3.33 -5.36
C GLY A 96 -18.87 4.00 -3.97
N SER A 97 -17.76 3.96 -3.26
CA SER A 97 -17.61 4.68 -1.98
C SER A 97 -17.73 6.20 -2.19
N ASP A 98 -18.57 6.88 -1.42
CA ASP A 98 -18.78 8.34 -1.47
C ASP A 98 -17.50 9.18 -1.18
N ARG A 99 -16.45 8.53 -0.68
CA ARG A 99 -15.16 9.16 -0.36
C ARG A 99 -14.03 8.62 -1.22
N ALA A 100 -14.37 8.14 -2.41
CA ALA A 100 -13.42 7.62 -3.37
C ALA A 100 -13.19 8.63 -4.51
N VAL A 101 -11.94 8.83 -4.85
CA VAL A 101 -11.48 9.74 -5.92
C VAL A 101 -10.71 8.92 -6.94
N THR A 102 -11.06 9.09 -8.21
CA THR A 102 -10.22 8.56 -9.30
C THR A 102 -9.09 9.56 -9.57
N GLY A 103 -7.85 9.10 -9.53
CA GLY A 103 -6.70 10.00 -9.70
C GLY A 103 -5.38 9.24 -9.88
N ASP A 104 -4.36 10.01 -10.26
CA ASP A 104 -2.99 9.52 -10.42
C ASP A 104 -2.23 9.70 -9.10
N ALA A 105 -1.53 8.65 -8.65
CA ALA A 105 -0.66 8.68 -7.49
C ALA A 105 0.53 9.64 -7.67
N LEU A 106 0.98 9.82 -8.92
CA LEU A 106 2.10 10.70 -9.25
C LEU A 106 1.71 12.18 -9.32
N ALA A 107 0.41 12.51 -9.26
CA ALA A 107 -0.14 13.87 -9.26
C ALA A 107 -1.44 13.89 -8.43
N LEU A 108 -1.30 13.86 -7.10
CA LEU A 108 -2.44 13.76 -6.19
C LEU A 108 -3.35 15.00 -6.28
N PRO A 109 -4.66 14.85 -6.56
CA PRO A 109 -5.59 15.96 -6.79
C PRO A 109 -6.07 16.61 -5.48
N PHE A 110 -5.15 16.84 -4.55
CA PHE A 110 -5.43 17.42 -3.24
C PHE A 110 -4.46 18.57 -2.94
N ALA A 111 -4.93 19.55 -2.18
CA ALA A 111 -4.09 20.63 -1.69
C ALA A 111 -3.03 20.11 -0.69
N ASP A 112 -1.99 20.92 -0.47
CA ASP A 112 -0.94 20.62 0.50
C ASP A 112 -1.54 20.42 1.90
N ALA A 113 -0.99 19.46 2.65
CA ALA A 113 -1.40 19.17 4.01
C ALA A 113 -2.92 18.93 4.18
N SER A 114 -3.57 18.27 3.22
CA SER A 114 -5.01 17.97 3.24
C SER A 114 -5.37 16.83 4.19
N PHE A 115 -4.45 15.90 4.40
CA PHE A 115 -4.65 14.71 5.23
C PHE A 115 -3.64 14.66 6.36
N ASP A 116 -4.01 14.04 7.50
CA ASP A 116 -3.03 13.80 8.56
C ASP A 116 -2.02 12.74 8.13
N LEU A 117 -2.49 11.66 7.52
CA LEU A 117 -1.68 10.57 7.00
C LEU A 117 -2.00 10.28 5.54
N VAL A 118 -0.99 9.89 4.78
CA VAL A 118 -1.13 9.24 3.47
C VAL A 118 -0.57 7.84 3.58
N SER A 119 -1.24 6.85 3.03
CA SER A 119 -0.76 5.46 3.03
C SER A 119 -0.95 4.79 1.68
N CYS A 120 -0.14 3.78 1.42
CA CYS A 120 -0.34 2.83 0.34
C CYS A 120 0.01 1.41 0.78
N ASN A 121 -0.71 0.45 0.23
CA ASN A 121 -0.52 -0.96 0.53
C ASN A 121 -0.35 -1.75 -0.76
N LEU A 122 0.75 -2.52 -0.88
CA LEU A 122 1.06 -3.35 -2.06
C LEU A 122 1.03 -2.55 -3.35
N PHE A 123 1.71 -1.41 -3.37
CA PHE A 123 1.68 -0.50 -4.51
C PHE A 123 3.06 -0.07 -4.99
N VAL A 124 4.00 0.26 -4.09
CA VAL A 124 5.25 0.88 -4.52
C VAL A 124 6.14 -0.04 -5.35
N HIS A 125 5.93 -1.35 -5.27
CA HIS A 125 6.64 -2.31 -6.11
C HIS A 125 6.31 -2.20 -7.61
N HIS A 126 5.16 -1.60 -7.98
CA HIS A 126 4.81 -1.33 -9.38
C HIS A 126 5.56 -0.13 -9.96
N LEU A 127 6.04 0.78 -9.11
CA LEU A 127 6.65 2.04 -9.54
C LEU A 127 8.11 1.87 -9.93
N ALA A 128 8.55 2.57 -10.98
CA ALA A 128 9.97 2.77 -11.24
C ALA A 128 10.60 3.65 -10.14
N PRO A 129 11.94 3.64 -9.98
CA PRO A 129 12.61 4.42 -8.95
C PRO A 129 12.22 5.91 -8.93
N GLU A 130 12.16 6.52 -10.10
CA GLU A 130 11.80 7.94 -10.29
C GLU A 130 10.34 8.20 -9.96
N GLU A 131 9.45 7.28 -10.36
CA GLU A 131 8.02 7.34 -10.04
C GLU A 131 7.77 7.17 -8.54
N LEU A 132 8.51 6.27 -7.87
CA LEU A 132 8.44 6.13 -6.42
C LEU A 132 8.84 7.41 -5.70
N GLN A 133 9.90 8.07 -6.16
CA GLN A 133 10.32 9.37 -5.60
C GLN A 133 9.28 10.46 -5.85
N GLN A 134 8.67 10.50 -7.04
CA GLN A 134 7.61 11.45 -7.36
C GLN A 134 6.38 11.21 -6.49
N PHE A 135 5.94 9.97 -6.37
CA PHE A 135 4.83 9.59 -5.49
C PHE A 135 5.12 9.96 -4.03
N ALA A 136 6.33 9.71 -3.54
CA ALA A 136 6.70 10.05 -2.17
C ALA A 136 6.67 11.58 -1.93
N ARG A 137 7.10 12.40 -2.90
CA ARG A 137 6.96 13.88 -2.82
C ARG A 137 5.50 14.29 -2.74
N GLU A 138 4.64 13.74 -3.58
CA GLU A 138 3.20 14.01 -3.58
C GLU A 138 2.54 13.57 -2.28
N ALA A 139 2.84 12.35 -1.81
CA ALA A 139 2.32 11.83 -0.55
C ALA A 139 2.73 12.69 0.66
N LEU A 140 3.97 13.12 0.71
CA LEU A 140 4.48 14.04 1.73
C LEU A 140 3.91 15.44 1.58
N ARG A 141 3.69 15.94 0.36
CA ARG A 141 3.05 17.24 0.11
C ARG A 141 1.65 17.29 0.71
N VAL A 142 0.84 16.27 0.44
CA VAL A 142 -0.56 16.26 0.89
C VAL A 142 -0.72 15.78 2.34
N SER A 143 0.29 15.16 2.95
CA SER A 143 0.25 14.76 4.37
C SER A 143 0.63 15.90 5.31
N ARG A 144 0.13 15.86 6.55
CA ARG A 144 0.54 16.74 7.66
C ARG A 144 1.56 16.09 8.58
N VAL A 145 1.48 14.77 8.76
CA VAL A 145 2.26 14.03 9.77
C VAL A 145 3.23 13.07 9.12
N ALA A 146 2.74 12.18 8.26
CA ALA A 146 3.59 11.15 7.67
C ALA A 146 2.99 10.51 6.41
N PHE A 147 3.88 9.96 5.58
CA PHE A 147 3.58 9.00 4.53
C PHE A 147 3.94 7.59 5.00
N LEU A 148 3.03 6.64 4.82
CA LEU A 148 3.12 5.26 5.28
C LEU A 148 3.14 4.31 4.08
N ILE A 149 4.11 3.39 4.05
CA ILE A 149 4.20 2.34 3.03
C ILE A 149 4.14 0.98 3.72
N ASN A 150 3.29 0.09 3.21
CA ASN A 150 3.30 -1.33 3.53
C ASN A 150 3.41 -2.13 2.24
N ASP A 151 4.54 -2.76 2.02
CA ASP A 151 4.78 -3.49 0.77
C ASP A 151 5.51 -4.82 1.01
N LEU A 152 5.71 -5.57 -0.07
CA LEU A 152 6.43 -6.84 -0.11
C LEU A 152 7.94 -6.58 -0.08
N VAL A 153 8.69 -7.57 0.39
CA VAL A 153 10.15 -7.58 0.31
C VAL A 153 10.58 -8.58 -0.77
N ARG A 154 11.46 -8.14 -1.66
CA ARG A 154 12.10 -9.02 -2.63
C ARG A 154 13.09 -9.97 -1.94
N ASP A 155 12.73 -11.24 -1.88
CA ASP A 155 13.51 -12.28 -1.24
C ASP A 155 13.30 -13.63 -1.96
N PRO A 156 14.35 -14.46 -2.15
CA PRO A 156 14.22 -15.77 -2.82
C PRO A 156 13.27 -16.73 -2.10
N LEU A 157 13.28 -16.74 -0.76
CA LEU A 157 12.38 -17.61 0.01
C LEU A 157 10.96 -17.12 -0.06
N HIS A 158 10.72 -15.78 -0.06
CA HIS A 158 9.41 -15.22 -0.32
C HIS A 158 8.87 -15.66 -1.68
N LEU A 159 9.71 -15.61 -2.72
CA LEU A 159 9.32 -16.08 -4.05
C LEU A 159 8.97 -17.58 -4.03
N ALA A 160 9.75 -18.42 -3.36
CA ALA A 160 9.44 -19.85 -3.21
C ALA A 160 8.09 -20.07 -2.51
N LEU A 161 7.80 -19.27 -1.46
CA LEU A 161 6.52 -19.34 -0.74
C LEU A 161 5.33 -18.94 -1.63
N THR A 162 5.48 -18.00 -2.58
CA THR A 162 4.39 -17.68 -3.51
C THR A 162 4.05 -18.86 -4.40
N TYR A 163 5.01 -19.63 -4.86
CA TYR A 163 4.77 -20.86 -5.64
C TYR A 163 4.15 -21.97 -4.78
N ALA A 164 4.63 -22.14 -3.55
CA ALA A 164 4.05 -23.10 -2.61
C ALA A 164 2.59 -22.77 -2.28
N GLY A 165 2.22 -21.48 -2.34
CA GLY A 165 0.85 -20.99 -2.11
C GLY A 165 -0.13 -21.23 -3.28
N PHE A 166 0.32 -21.66 -4.45
CA PHE A 166 -0.54 -21.84 -5.63
C PHE A 166 -1.82 -22.65 -5.41
N PRO A 167 -1.84 -23.73 -4.60
CA PRO A 167 -3.06 -24.45 -4.33
C PRO A 167 -4.14 -23.64 -3.61
N LEU A 168 -3.74 -22.56 -2.89
CA LEU A 168 -4.65 -21.69 -2.14
C LEU A 168 -5.23 -20.55 -3.00
N TYR A 169 -4.63 -20.27 -4.17
CA TYR A 169 -5.03 -19.13 -5.00
C TYR A 169 -6.28 -19.47 -5.82
N ARG A 170 -7.28 -18.60 -5.70
CA ARG A 170 -8.59 -18.77 -6.36
C ARG A 170 -8.60 -18.34 -7.81
N SER A 171 -7.65 -17.47 -8.19
CA SER A 171 -7.56 -16.90 -9.54
C SER A 171 -6.24 -17.26 -10.23
N ARG A 172 -6.30 -17.47 -11.55
CA ARG A 172 -5.09 -17.57 -12.37
C ARG A 172 -4.31 -16.23 -12.40
N ILE A 173 -5.02 -15.10 -12.24
CA ILE A 173 -4.41 -13.78 -12.10
C ILE A 173 -3.47 -13.79 -10.90
N THR A 174 -3.95 -14.20 -9.72
CA THR A 174 -3.11 -14.29 -8.50
C THR A 174 -1.91 -15.23 -8.69
N ARG A 175 -2.07 -16.35 -9.41
CA ARG A 175 -0.94 -17.27 -9.69
C ARG A 175 0.13 -16.62 -10.58
N ASN A 176 -0.26 -15.73 -11.47
CA ASN A 176 0.66 -14.95 -12.29
C ASN A 176 1.30 -13.81 -11.49
N ASP A 177 0.46 -13.02 -10.81
CA ASP A 177 0.85 -11.75 -10.22
C ASP A 177 1.62 -11.91 -8.91
N ALA A 178 1.28 -12.86 -8.03
CA ALA A 178 1.98 -13.01 -6.76
C ALA A 178 3.50 -13.24 -6.89
N PRO A 179 4.00 -14.14 -7.79
CA PRO A 179 5.43 -14.24 -8.04
C PRO A 179 6.02 -13.01 -8.76
N ALA A 180 5.23 -12.33 -9.61
CA ALA A 180 5.64 -11.11 -10.31
C ALA A 180 5.86 -9.97 -9.30
N SER A 181 4.91 -9.73 -8.40
CA SER A 181 5.00 -8.73 -7.33
C SER A 181 6.25 -8.94 -6.47
N VAL A 182 6.56 -10.18 -6.08
CA VAL A 182 7.79 -10.45 -5.28
C VAL A 182 9.07 -10.17 -6.09
N ARG A 183 9.09 -10.48 -7.40
CA ARG A 183 10.27 -10.21 -8.25
C ARG A 183 10.50 -8.72 -8.48
N GLN A 184 9.45 -7.92 -8.53
CA GLN A 184 9.53 -6.47 -8.74
C GLN A 184 9.57 -5.67 -7.44
N ALA A 185 9.28 -6.28 -6.30
CA ALA A 185 9.38 -5.64 -4.99
C ALA A 185 10.79 -5.09 -4.73
N TYR A 186 10.87 -4.05 -3.94
CA TYR A 186 12.13 -3.48 -3.46
C TYR A 186 12.62 -4.22 -2.22
N THR A 187 13.92 -4.12 -1.94
CA THR A 187 14.47 -4.44 -0.61
C THR A 187 14.29 -3.25 0.34
N PRO A 188 14.34 -3.46 1.67
CA PRO A 188 14.27 -2.35 2.62
C PRO A 188 15.36 -1.30 2.40
N ASP A 189 16.57 -1.71 2.03
CA ASP A 189 17.70 -0.80 1.78
C ASP A 189 17.47 0.03 0.51
N GLU A 190 17.01 -0.58 -0.58
CA GLU A 190 16.62 0.14 -1.81
C GLU A 190 15.51 1.16 -1.53
N LEU A 191 14.51 0.82 -0.72
CA LEU A 191 13.44 1.76 -0.35
C LEU A 191 13.98 2.92 0.48
N HIS A 192 14.91 2.65 1.41
CA HIS A 192 15.57 3.70 2.18
C HIS A 192 16.30 4.68 1.26
N ASP A 193 17.15 4.15 0.37
CA ASP A 193 17.99 4.96 -0.52
C ASP A 193 17.16 5.79 -1.50
N LEU A 194 16.03 5.24 -1.98
CA LEU A 194 15.12 5.96 -2.87
C LEU A 194 14.30 7.04 -2.16
N LEU A 195 13.93 6.82 -0.90
CA LEU A 195 13.09 7.76 -0.16
C LEU A 195 13.90 8.87 0.52
N GLN A 196 15.14 8.62 0.90
CA GLN A 196 15.97 9.59 1.63
C GLN A 196 16.12 10.93 0.91
N PRO A 197 16.36 11.00 -0.43
CA PRO A 197 16.50 12.27 -1.13
C PRO A 197 15.23 13.12 -1.18
N VAL A 198 14.07 12.52 -0.91
CA VAL A 198 12.76 13.19 -1.03
C VAL A 198 12.06 13.40 0.31
N ALA A 199 12.52 12.73 1.37
CA ALA A 199 11.99 12.89 2.71
C ALA A 199 12.68 14.06 3.43
N ALA A 200 11.89 15.05 3.86
CA ALA A 200 12.40 16.16 4.69
C ALA A 200 12.65 15.74 6.15
N GLY A 201 11.97 14.70 6.62
CA GLY A 201 12.06 14.17 7.97
C GLY A 201 12.68 12.77 8.04
N PRO A 202 12.79 12.20 9.25
CA PRO A 202 13.35 10.87 9.43
C PRO A 202 12.49 9.78 8.76
N ILE A 203 13.17 8.76 8.24
CA ILE A 203 12.55 7.55 7.69
C ILE A 203 12.72 6.43 8.71
N GLN A 204 11.62 5.79 9.08
CA GLN A 204 11.62 4.59 9.92
C GLN A 204 11.22 3.39 9.09
N ILE A 205 12.09 2.38 9.03
CA ILE A 205 11.82 1.12 8.33
C ILE A 205 11.69 0.00 9.35
N SER A 206 10.69 -0.84 9.17
CA SER A 206 10.42 -1.99 10.00
C SER A 206 10.11 -3.22 9.17
N ARG A 207 10.64 -4.37 9.55
CA ARG A 207 10.30 -5.67 8.95
C ARG A 207 9.12 -6.27 9.69
N HIS A 208 8.18 -6.81 8.94
CA HIS A 208 6.98 -7.44 9.47
C HIS A 208 6.84 -8.88 8.98
N TYR A 209 5.89 -9.59 9.60
CA TYR A 209 5.63 -11.00 9.33
C TYR A 209 5.41 -11.27 7.84
N LEU A 210 5.99 -12.37 7.39
CA LEU A 210 6.00 -12.89 6.02
C LEU A 210 6.40 -11.85 4.96
N TYR A 211 7.68 -11.42 5.07
CA TYR A 211 8.34 -10.64 4.02
C TYR A 211 7.62 -9.33 3.68
N ARG A 212 7.09 -8.65 4.70
CA ARG A 212 6.57 -7.29 4.56
C ARG A 212 7.53 -6.27 5.12
N VAL A 213 7.60 -5.14 4.45
CA VAL A 213 8.27 -3.93 4.91
C VAL A 213 7.23 -2.88 5.24
N GLY A 214 7.38 -2.25 6.41
CA GLY A 214 6.61 -1.09 6.82
C GLY A 214 7.53 0.13 6.89
N ILE A 215 7.12 1.25 6.29
CA ILE A 215 7.89 2.49 6.29
C ILE A 215 7.02 3.62 6.81
N ILE A 216 7.63 4.49 7.61
CA ILE A 216 7.08 5.80 7.99
C ILE A 216 8.09 6.85 7.52
N ALA A 217 7.74 7.62 6.52
CA ALA A 217 8.44 8.84 6.14
C ALA A 217 7.74 10.02 6.82
N TRP A 218 8.42 10.62 7.80
CA TRP A 218 7.84 11.70 8.59
C TRP A 218 7.93 13.03 7.84
N LYS A 219 6.90 13.84 7.98
CA LYS A 219 6.94 15.25 7.59
C LYS A 219 7.55 16.05 8.75
N VAL A 220 8.34 17.05 8.42
CA VAL A 220 8.93 18.02 9.37
C VAL A 220 7.95 19.16 9.62
#